data_a84099797e0ac6cb63da09e9548ff8e5
#
_entry.id   a84099797e0ac6cb63da09e9548ff8e5
#
_cell.length_a   1.000
_cell.length_b   1.000
_cell.length_c   1.000
_cell.angle_alpha   90.00
_cell.angle_beta   90.00
_cell.angle_gamma   90.00
#
_symmetry.space_group_name_H-M   'P 1'
#
loop_
_entity.id
_entity.type
_entity.pdbx_description
1 polymer ?
#
loop_
_entity_poly.entity_id
_entity_poly.type
_entity_poly.pdbx_seq_one_letter_code
_entity_poly.pdbx_strand_id
1 'polypeptide(L)'
;MIVAYDGEEAVGMARLLHDGGFQAFIVDVVVMPEYQRMGIGKEMINSIIDYIYSHLDEGEIIYVGLMSAKGKEEFYEQFGFTQRPNDSLGSGMTQKIIRKSR
;
A
#
# COMPACT_ATOMS: atom_id res chain seq x y z
N MET A 1 0.08 -10.02 4.76
CA MET A 1 -0.60 -9.94 3.46
C MET A 1 -2.10 -10.01 3.67
N ILE A 2 -2.86 -9.22 2.93
CA ILE A 2 -4.32 -9.31 2.89
C ILE A 2 -4.75 -9.86 1.53
N VAL A 3 -5.76 -10.71 1.51
CA VAL A 3 -6.29 -11.29 0.28
C VAL A 3 -7.81 -11.12 0.29
N ALA A 4 -8.34 -10.66 -0.84
CA ALA A 4 -9.77 -10.55 -1.06
C ALA A 4 -10.25 -11.79 -1.84
N TYR A 5 -11.35 -12.37 -1.39
CA TYR A 5 -11.93 -13.57 -2.01
C TYR A 5 -13.34 -13.30 -2.51
N ASP A 6 -13.68 -13.91 -3.63
CA ASP A 6 -15.06 -14.11 -4.06
C ASP A 6 -15.33 -15.62 -3.97
N GLY A 7 -16.03 -16.02 -2.91
CA GLY A 7 -16.13 -17.43 -2.58
C GLY A 7 -14.75 -18.02 -2.28
N GLU A 8 -14.29 -18.96 -3.09
CA GLU A 8 -12.97 -19.59 -2.94
C GLU A 8 -11.92 -18.97 -3.89
N GLU A 9 -12.32 -18.06 -4.76
CA GLU A 9 -11.43 -17.43 -5.72
C GLU A 9 -10.77 -16.21 -5.13
N ALA A 10 -9.42 -16.16 -5.16
CA ALA A 10 -8.67 -14.97 -4.78
C ALA A 10 -8.76 -13.93 -5.89
N VAL A 11 -9.29 -12.76 -5.59
CA VAL A 11 -9.56 -11.70 -6.57
C VAL A 11 -8.77 -10.43 -6.33
N GLY A 12 -8.08 -10.32 -5.21
CA GLY A 12 -7.22 -9.19 -4.90
C GLY A 12 -6.25 -9.51 -3.81
N MET A 13 -5.15 -8.74 -3.76
CA MET A 13 -4.16 -8.85 -2.69
C MET A 13 -3.50 -7.50 -2.45
N ALA A 14 -2.96 -7.34 -1.25
CA ALA A 14 -2.06 -6.25 -0.89
C ALA A 14 -1.12 -6.74 0.20
N ARG A 15 0.09 -6.20 0.23
CA ARG A 15 1.09 -6.59 1.22
C ARG A 15 1.53 -5.38 2.02
N LEU A 16 1.76 -5.60 3.31
CA LEU A 16 2.35 -4.63 4.20
C LEU A 16 3.74 -5.13 4.61
N LEU A 17 4.75 -4.30 4.36
CA LEU A 17 6.12 -4.56 4.80
C LEU A 17 6.40 -3.72 6.03
N HIS A 18 6.72 -4.37 7.14
CA HIS A 18 6.97 -3.71 8.42
C HIS A 18 7.81 -4.61 9.31
N ASP A 19 8.80 -4.03 9.96
CA ASP A 19 9.72 -4.77 10.83
C ASP A 19 9.59 -4.39 12.32
N GLY A 20 8.57 -3.61 12.66
CA GLY A 20 8.39 -3.08 14.02
C GLY A 20 8.96 -1.70 14.26
N GLY A 21 9.62 -1.10 13.25
CA GLY A 21 10.16 0.25 13.34
C GLY A 21 9.14 1.34 13.01
N PHE A 22 9.66 2.52 12.66
CA PHE A 22 8.82 3.70 12.42
C PHE A 22 8.26 3.79 11.00
N GLN A 23 8.62 2.87 10.13
CA GLN A 23 8.20 2.93 8.73
C GLN A 23 7.57 1.61 8.30
N ALA A 24 6.56 1.73 7.46
CA ALA A 24 5.92 0.60 6.82
C ALA A 24 5.67 0.94 5.35
N PHE A 25 5.61 -0.06 4.49
CA PHE A 25 5.33 0.13 3.07
C PHE A 25 4.22 -0.81 2.63
N ILE A 26 3.27 -0.25 1.89
CA ILE A 26 2.23 -1.04 1.24
C ILE A 26 2.73 -1.34 -0.18
N VAL A 27 2.73 -2.61 -0.55
CA VAL A 27 3.23 -3.07 -1.84
C VAL A 27 2.27 -4.09 -2.44
N ASP A 28 2.42 -4.32 -3.74
CA ASP A 28 1.70 -5.38 -4.45
C ASP A 28 0.17 -5.28 -4.29
N VAL A 29 -0.37 -4.07 -4.42
CA VAL A 29 -1.81 -3.87 -4.40
C VAL A 29 -2.37 -4.24 -5.77
N VAL A 30 -3.09 -5.33 -5.84
CA VAL A 30 -3.60 -5.89 -7.10
C VAL A 30 -5.05 -6.30 -6.91
N VAL A 31 -5.90 -5.97 -7.87
CA VAL A 31 -7.27 -6.48 -7.98
C VAL A 31 -7.45 -7.00 -9.40
N MET A 32 -8.00 -8.21 -9.53
CA MET A 32 -8.25 -8.79 -10.85
C MET A 32 -9.14 -7.85 -11.68
N PRO A 33 -8.87 -7.71 -13.00
CA PRO A 33 -9.60 -6.74 -13.83
C PRO A 33 -11.12 -6.84 -13.75
N GLU A 34 -11.65 -8.05 -13.68
CA GLU A 34 -13.11 -8.28 -13.62
C GLU A 34 -13.73 -7.79 -12.31
N TYR A 35 -12.91 -7.57 -11.30
CA TYR A 35 -13.34 -7.17 -9.96
C TYR A 35 -12.97 -5.74 -9.61
N GLN A 36 -12.36 -5.01 -10.54
CA GLN A 36 -12.02 -3.60 -10.32
C GLN A 36 -13.28 -2.74 -10.28
N ARG A 37 -13.18 -1.57 -9.64
CA ARG A 37 -14.28 -0.61 -9.47
C ARG A 37 -15.44 -1.12 -8.60
N MET A 38 -15.20 -2.15 -7.79
CA MET A 38 -16.19 -2.72 -6.88
C MET A 38 -15.89 -2.41 -5.42
N GLY A 39 -14.88 -1.56 -5.15
CA GLY A 39 -14.51 -1.18 -3.80
C GLY A 39 -13.57 -2.15 -3.08
N ILE A 40 -13.08 -3.19 -3.75
CA ILE A 40 -12.20 -4.20 -3.13
C ILE A 40 -10.86 -3.59 -2.72
N GLY A 41 -10.24 -2.80 -3.60
CA GLY A 41 -9.00 -2.10 -3.28
C GLY A 41 -9.16 -1.18 -2.08
N LYS A 42 -10.25 -0.45 -2.02
CA LYS A 42 -10.58 0.44 -0.91
C LYS A 42 -10.69 -0.33 0.41
N GLU A 43 -11.40 -1.45 0.41
CA GLU A 43 -11.53 -2.29 1.60
C GLU A 43 -10.19 -2.85 2.06
N MET A 44 -9.35 -3.29 1.12
CA MET A 44 -8.02 -3.80 1.46
C MET A 44 -7.14 -2.73 2.09
N ILE A 45 -7.10 -1.53 1.51
CA ILE A 45 -6.28 -0.44 2.06
C ILE A 45 -6.81 -0.02 3.43
N ASN A 46 -8.11 0.11 3.60
CA ASN A 46 -8.70 0.41 4.91
C ASN A 46 -8.37 -0.65 5.94
N SER A 47 -8.41 -1.93 5.56
CA SER A 47 -8.07 -3.02 6.48
C SER A 47 -6.61 -2.98 6.91
N ILE A 48 -5.70 -2.62 6.00
CA ILE A 48 -4.27 -2.46 6.33
C ILE A 48 -4.08 -1.30 7.30
N ILE A 49 -4.72 -0.16 7.03
CA ILE A 49 -4.63 1.02 7.90
C ILE A 49 -5.18 0.71 9.28
N ASP A 50 -6.32 0.03 9.36
CA ASP A 50 -6.91 -0.38 10.63
C ASP A 50 -6.01 -1.34 11.40
N TYR A 51 -5.37 -2.27 10.70
CA TYR A 51 -4.40 -3.18 11.28
C TYR A 51 -3.21 -2.42 11.88
N ILE A 52 -2.64 -1.48 11.12
CA ILE A 52 -1.54 -0.65 11.59
C ILE A 52 -1.95 0.12 12.85
N TYR A 53 -3.10 0.79 12.78
CA TYR A 53 -3.59 1.59 13.89
C TYR A 53 -3.80 0.75 15.15
N SER A 54 -4.36 -0.44 15.01
CA SER A 54 -4.63 -1.33 16.16
C SER A 54 -3.36 -1.85 16.83
N HIS A 55 -2.21 -1.81 16.15
CA HIS A 55 -0.93 -2.26 16.69
C HIS A 55 -0.06 -1.11 17.20
N LEU A 56 -0.53 0.13 17.10
CA LEU A 56 0.16 1.29 17.67
C LEU A 56 -0.28 1.48 19.13
N ASP A 57 0.69 1.69 20.01
CA ASP A 57 0.41 2.13 21.37
C ASP A 57 0.14 3.64 21.37
N GLU A 58 -0.48 4.12 22.44
CA GLU A 58 -0.77 5.55 22.59
C GLU A 58 0.51 6.37 22.48
N GLY A 59 0.48 7.38 21.60
CA GLY A 59 1.60 8.28 21.36
C GLY A 59 2.64 7.76 20.36
N GLU A 60 2.54 6.52 19.91
CA GLU A 60 3.42 6.01 18.86
C GLU A 60 3.07 6.60 17.50
N ILE A 61 4.10 6.76 16.66
CA ILE A 61 3.98 7.29 15.31
C ILE A 61 4.57 6.29 14.33
N ILE A 62 3.90 6.10 13.20
CA ILE A 62 4.42 5.32 12.09
C ILE A 62 4.23 6.10 10.80
N TYR A 63 5.22 6.03 9.91
CA TYR A 63 5.12 6.57 8.55
C TYR A 63 4.84 5.43 7.60
N VAL A 64 3.74 5.54 6.86
CA VAL A 64 3.34 4.53 5.89
C VAL A 64 3.56 5.09 4.49
N GLY A 65 4.36 4.41 3.70
CA GLY A 65 4.64 4.79 2.33
C GLY A 65 4.13 3.76 1.34
N LEU A 66 4.01 4.19 0.10
CA LEU A 66 3.74 3.32 -1.04
C LEU A 66 4.21 4.00 -2.31
N MET A 67 4.36 3.20 -3.36
CA MET A 67 4.57 3.71 -4.70
C MET A 67 3.30 3.48 -5.50
N SER A 68 2.63 4.57 -5.87
CA SER A 68 1.43 4.49 -6.68
C SER A 68 1.75 4.08 -8.10
N ALA A 69 0.91 3.24 -8.69
CA ALA A 69 0.90 3.10 -10.14
C ALA A 69 0.53 4.46 -10.75
N LYS A 70 1.09 4.74 -11.91
CA LYS A 70 0.81 5.99 -12.62
C LYS A 70 -0.68 6.14 -12.85
N GLY A 71 -1.23 7.28 -12.45
CA GLY A 71 -2.66 7.57 -12.61
C GLY A 71 -3.53 7.10 -11.46
N LYS A 72 -2.95 6.48 -10.42
CA LYS A 72 -3.69 6.00 -9.24
C LYS A 72 -3.47 6.85 -8.00
N GLU A 73 -2.77 7.97 -8.11
CA GLU A 73 -2.40 8.82 -6.97
C GLU A 73 -3.64 9.31 -6.23
N GLU A 74 -4.69 9.73 -6.94
CA GLU A 74 -5.93 10.21 -6.31
C GLU A 74 -6.63 9.11 -5.52
N PHE A 75 -6.53 7.87 -5.97
CA PHE A 75 -7.08 6.74 -5.23
C PHE A 75 -6.48 6.66 -3.82
N TYR A 76 -5.16 6.83 -3.72
CA TYR A 76 -4.48 6.76 -2.41
C TYR A 76 -4.68 8.01 -1.57
N GLU A 77 -4.89 9.16 -2.19
CA GLU A 77 -5.14 10.40 -1.44
C GLU A 77 -6.41 10.31 -0.58
N GLN A 78 -7.41 9.55 -0.99
CA GLN A 78 -8.63 9.39 -0.20
C GLN A 78 -8.40 8.73 1.17
N PHE A 79 -7.26 8.06 1.35
CA PHE A 79 -6.89 7.41 2.61
C PHE A 79 -5.93 8.26 3.45
N GLY A 80 -5.65 9.49 3.04
CA GLY A 80 -4.75 10.39 3.75
C GLY A 80 -3.31 10.38 3.26
N PHE A 81 -2.99 9.64 2.20
CA PHE A 81 -1.66 9.69 1.60
C PHE A 81 -1.46 10.99 0.85
N THR A 82 -0.26 11.56 0.95
CA THR A 82 0.13 12.77 0.22
C THR A 82 1.18 12.44 -0.82
N GLN A 83 1.07 13.07 -1.97
CA GLN A 83 2.05 12.87 -3.04
C GLN A 83 3.41 13.48 -2.70
N ARG A 84 4.46 12.82 -3.16
CA ARG A 84 5.84 13.30 -3.05
C ARG A 84 6.39 13.57 -4.44
N PRO A 85 7.24 14.62 -4.65
CA PRO A 85 7.70 15.56 -3.62
C PRO A 85 6.63 16.60 -3.25
N ASN A 86 6.80 17.21 -2.10
CA ASN A 86 6.00 18.34 -1.66
C ASN A 86 6.88 19.30 -0.84
N ASP A 87 6.30 20.28 -0.18
CA ASP A 87 7.06 21.32 0.52
C ASP A 87 7.97 20.75 1.63
N SER A 88 7.63 19.60 2.22
CA SER A 88 8.39 19.05 3.33
C SER A 88 9.02 17.68 3.04
N LEU A 89 8.64 17.02 1.94
CA LEU A 89 9.08 15.65 1.63
C LEU A 89 9.67 15.58 0.22
N GLY A 90 10.82 14.93 0.12
CA GLY A 90 11.45 14.64 -1.18
C GLY A 90 10.73 13.52 -1.94
N SER A 91 11.16 13.30 -3.17
CA SER A 91 10.58 12.28 -4.03
C SER A 91 10.83 10.87 -3.52
N GLY A 92 9.89 9.98 -3.74
CA GLY A 92 10.15 8.55 -3.74
C GLY A 92 11.10 8.22 -4.90
N MET A 93 11.98 7.23 -4.70
CA MET A 93 12.98 6.86 -5.70
C MET A 93 13.01 5.35 -5.84
N THR A 94 13.31 4.89 -7.05
CA THR A 94 13.38 3.46 -7.32
C THR A 94 14.56 3.14 -8.21
N GLN A 95 15.06 1.92 -8.11
CA GLN A 95 16.13 1.41 -8.94
C GLN A 95 15.81 -0.05 -9.27
N LYS A 96 16.00 -0.43 -10.52
CA LYS A 96 15.90 -1.83 -10.93
C LYS A 96 17.30 -2.41 -10.99
N ILE A 97 17.54 -3.45 -10.21
CA ILE A 97 18.83 -4.13 -10.20
C ILE A 97 18.67 -5.51 -10.83
N ILE A 98 19.44 -5.76 -11.85
CA ILE A 98 19.46 -7.07 -12.52
C ILE A 98 20.87 -7.62 -12.45
N ARG A 99 21.02 -8.83 -11.94
CA ARG A 99 22.30 -9.54 -12.03
C ARG A 99 22.40 -10.21 -13.39
N LYS A 100 23.33 -9.72 -14.22
CA LYS A 100 23.56 -10.29 -15.55
C LYS A 100 24.38 -11.57 -15.41
N SER A 101 24.13 -12.54 -16.29
CA SER A 101 24.97 -13.73 -16.39
C SER A 101 26.35 -13.34 -16.94
N ARG A 102 27.37 -14.07 -16.50
CA ARG A 102 28.76 -13.83 -16.90
C ARG A 102 29.07 -14.46 -18.26
#